data_1171455cfcd762d0abe2a9f18539a12e
#
_entry.id   1171455cfcd762d0abe2a9f18539a12e
#
_cell.length_a   1.000
_cell.length_b   1.000
_cell.length_c   1.000
_cell.angle_alpha   90.00
_cell.angle_beta   90.00
_cell.angle_gamma   90.00
#
_symmetry.space_group_name_H-M   'P 1'
#
loop_
_entity.id
_entity.type
_entity.pdbx_description
1 polymer ?
#
loop_
_entity_poly.entity_id
_entity_poly.type
_entity_poly.pdbx_seq_one_letter_code
_entity_poly.pdbx_strand_id
1 'polypeptide(L)' 'MLSQARVIAKGKRIRDVERLVKSYGGKAAKWRKKSSPQREVIGGYLEYHWYEHPGIGRFELKEVRTKRR' A
#
# COMPACT_ATOMS: atom_id res chain seq x y z
N MET A 1 9.32 -5.00 10.68
CA MET A 1 9.35 -4.35 9.36
C MET A 1 8.01 -3.71 9.00
N LEU A 2 6.91 -4.46 9.09
CA LEU A 2 5.58 -3.88 8.79
C LEU A 2 5.15 -2.82 9.80
N SER A 3 5.68 -2.86 11.02
CA SER A 3 5.40 -1.85 12.04
C SER A 3 5.92 -0.46 11.66
N GLN A 4 6.85 -0.38 10.72
CA GLN A 4 7.40 0.90 10.25
C GLN A 4 6.73 1.38 8.96
N ALA A 5 5.68 0.70 8.54
CA ALA A 5 4.96 1.09 7.33
C ALA A 5 4.25 2.42 7.53
N ARG A 6 4.25 3.23 6.48
CA ARG A 6 3.56 4.52 6.49
C ARG A 6 2.33 4.47 5.58
N VAL A 7 1.34 5.27 5.90
CA VAL A 7 0.15 5.43 5.08
C VAL A 7 0.46 6.45 3.98
N ILE A 8 0.32 6.05 2.72
CA ILE A 8 0.56 6.93 1.59
C ILE A 8 -0.71 7.39 0.90
N ALA A 9 -1.86 6.76 1.18
CA ALA A 9 -3.16 7.22 0.73
C ALA A 9 -4.24 6.62 1.62
N LYS A 10 -5.36 7.33 1.79
CA LYS A 10 -6.48 6.91 2.64
C LYS A 10 -7.79 7.06 1.88
N GLY A 11 -8.68 6.08 2.06
CA GLY A 11 -10.06 6.17 1.61
C GLY A 11 -10.17 6.57 0.15
N LYS A 12 -10.95 7.58 -0.12
CA LYS A 12 -11.23 8.03 -1.49
C LYS A 12 -10.00 8.56 -2.24
N ARG A 13 -8.91 8.85 -1.54
CA ARG A 13 -7.66 9.24 -2.19
C ARG A 13 -6.92 8.06 -2.81
N ILE A 14 -7.29 6.85 -2.43
CA ILE A 14 -6.80 5.64 -3.10
C ILE A 14 -7.52 5.58 -4.44
N ARG A 15 -6.75 5.57 -5.54
CA ARG A 15 -7.31 5.57 -6.89
C ARG A 15 -8.31 4.42 -7.10
N ASP A 16 -7.98 3.24 -6.62
CA ASP A 16 -8.76 2.02 -6.85
C ASP A 16 -9.62 1.63 -5.65
N VAL A 17 -10.00 2.58 -4.79
CA VAL A 17 -10.72 2.23 -3.57
C VAL A 17 -12.05 1.54 -3.85
N GLU A 18 -12.76 1.94 -4.89
CA GLU A 18 -14.03 1.31 -5.24
C GLU A 18 -13.86 -0.14 -5.65
N ARG A 19 -12.79 -0.45 -6.37
CA ARG A 19 -12.43 -1.82 -6.72
C ARG A 19 -12.12 -2.63 -5.47
N LEU A 20 -11.41 -2.05 -4.50
CA LEU A 20 -11.10 -2.72 -3.25
C LEU A 20 -12.35 -3.05 -2.47
N VAL A 21 -13.27 -2.09 -2.35
CA VAL A 21 -14.55 -2.30 -1.66
C VAL A 21 -15.35 -3.40 -2.37
N LYS A 22 -15.40 -3.36 -3.68
CA LYS A 22 -16.14 -4.33 -4.47
C LYS A 22 -15.55 -5.73 -4.35
N SER A 23 -14.24 -5.84 -4.33
CA SER A 23 -13.53 -7.13 -4.31
C SER A 23 -13.44 -7.74 -2.91
N TYR A 24 -13.22 -6.92 -1.90
CA TYR A 24 -12.91 -7.39 -0.53
C TYR A 24 -13.92 -6.92 0.51
N GLY A 25 -14.71 -5.90 0.20
CA GLY A 25 -15.71 -5.37 1.11
C GLY A 25 -15.21 -4.21 1.96
N GLY A 26 -15.92 -3.93 3.03
CA GLY A 26 -15.60 -2.86 3.94
C GLY A 26 -15.98 -1.48 3.42
N LYS A 27 -15.73 -0.46 4.23
CA LYS A 27 -16.03 0.92 3.88
C LYS A 27 -14.81 1.57 3.22
N ALA A 28 -15.04 2.31 2.15
CA ALA A 28 -13.98 3.03 1.44
C ALA A 28 -13.12 3.84 2.39
N ALA A 29 -13.74 4.56 3.34
CA ALA A 29 -13.03 5.44 4.28
C ALA A 29 -12.03 4.70 5.16
N LYS A 30 -12.17 3.38 5.33
CA LYS A 30 -11.30 2.57 6.18
C LYS A 30 -10.15 1.92 5.45
N TRP A 31 -10.15 1.98 4.12
CA TRP A 31 -9.04 1.46 3.35
C TRP A 31 -7.82 2.39 3.41
N ARG A 32 -6.64 1.78 3.45
CA ARG A 32 -5.36 2.49 3.48
C ARG A 32 -4.45 1.88 2.44
N LYS A 33 -3.71 2.73 1.75
CA LYS A 33 -2.57 2.27 0.94
C LYS A 33 -1.33 2.54 1.76
N LYS A 34 -0.52 1.50 1.96
CA LYS A 34 0.67 1.58 2.80
C LYS A 34 1.92 1.25 2.03
N SER A 35 3.04 1.77 2.52
CA SER A 35 4.36 1.52 1.97
C SER A 35 5.31 1.09 3.07
N SER A 36 6.14 0.11 2.79
CA SER A 36 7.27 -0.23 3.65
C SER A 36 8.32 0.88 3.59
N PRO A 37 9.29 0.90 4.54
CA PRO A 37 10.45 1.76 4.39
C PRO A 37 11.19 1.45 3.10
N GLN A 38 11.77 2.47 2.51
CA GLN A 38 12.58 2.34 1.31
C GLN A 38 13.92 1.66 1.64
N ARG A 39 14.33 0.71 0.81
CA ARG A 39 15.61 0.02 0.95
C ARG A 39 16.51 0.37 -0.23
N GLU A 40 17.76 0.65 0.06
CA GLU A 40 18.74 0.82 -1.01
C GLU A 40 19.13 -0.55 -1.57
N VAL A 41 19.11 -0.68 -2.88
CA VAL A 41 19.52 -1.88 -3.59
C VAL A 41 20.43 -1.47 -4.75
N ILE A 42 21.03 -2.45 -5.40
CA ILE A 42 21.90 -2.16 -6.57
C ILE A 42 21.06 -1.46 -7.64
N GLY A 43 21.48 -0.29 -8.05
CA GLY A 43 20.81 0.47 -9.11
C GLY A 43 19.65 1.32 -8.66
N GLY A 44 19.31 1.37 -7.38
CA GLY A 44 18.21 2.20 -6.93
C GLY A 44 17.67 1.88 -5.56
N TYR A 45 16.36 1.90 -5.47
CA TYR A 45 15.65 1.71 -4.21
C TYR A 45 14.49 0.74 -4.41
N LEU A 46 14.12 0.06 -3.33
CA LEU A 46 13.05 -0.92 -3.31
C LEU A 46 12.12 -0.63 -2.14
N GLU A 47 10.82 -0.68 -2.38
CA GLU A 47 9.81 -0.65 -1.32
C GLU A 47 8.63 -1.51 -1.73
N TYR A 48 7.78 -1.85 -0.75
CA TYR A 48 6.57 -2.61 -1.00
C TYR A 48 5.36 -1.76 -0.71
N HIS A 49 4.35 -1.85 -1.55
CA HIS A 49 3.06 -1.20 -1.36
C HIS A 49 1.98 -2.26 -1.23
N TRP A 50 0.99 -1.99 -0.40
CA TRP A 50 -0.17 -2.87 -0.25
C TRP A 50 -1.37 -2.07 0.19
N TYR A 51 -2.53 -2.71 0.13
CA TYR A 51 -3.77 -2.13 0.64
C TYR A 51 -4.15 -2.84 1.92
N GLU A 52 -4.70 -2.10 2.85
CA GLU A 52 -5.02 -2.62 4.17
C GLU A 52 -6.34 -2.05 4.68
N HIS A 53 -7.13 -2.89 5.33
CA HIS A 53 -8.36 -2.50 6.00
C HIS A 53 -8.37 -3.15 7.37
N PRO A 54 -8.58 -2.38 8.47
CA PRO A 54 -8.45 -2.90 9.84
C PRO A 54 -9.32 -4.11 10.14
N GLY A 55 -10.51 -4.19 9.55
CA GLY A 55 -11.43 -5.30 9.79
C GLY A 55 -11.31 -6.45 8.81
N ILE A 56 -10.50 -6.32 7.76
CA ILE A 56 -10.47 -7.29 6.67
C ILE A 56 -9.07 -7.88 6.46
N GLY A 57 -8.03 -7.06 6.45
CA GLY A 57 -6.67 -7.55 6.30
C GLY A 57 -5.83 -6.76 5.31
N ARG A 58 -4.80 -7.40 4.80
CA ARG A 58 -3.83 -6.83 3.86
C ARG A 58 -3.90 -7.55 2.54
N PHE A 59 -3.86 -6.79 1.45
CA PHE A 59 -4.06 -7.33 0.10
C PHE A 59 -3.15 -6.68 -0.91
N GLU A 60 -2.86 -7.42 -1.97
CA GLU A 60 -2.21 -6.90 -3.18
C GLU A 60 -0.83 -6.31 -2.93
N LEU A 61 0.01 -7.07 -2.24
CA LEU A 61 1.39 -6.68 -2.03
C LEU A 61 2.09 -6.52 -3.37
N LYS A 62 2.71 -5.36 -3.57
CA LYS A 62 3.38 -5.03 -4.81
C LYS A 62 4.78 -4.51 -4.53
N GLU A 63 5.75 -5.02 -5.27
CA GLU A 63 7.11 -4.53 -5.23
C GLU A 63 7.23 -3.29 -6.11
N VAL A 64 7.81 -2.22 -5.57
CA VAL A 64 8.02 -0.97 -6.30
C VAL A 64 9.50 -0.66 -6.31
N ARG A 65 10.08 -0.56 -7.51
CA ARG A 65 11.49 -0.24 -7.68
C ARG A 65 11.64 1.14 -8.29
N THR A 66 12.55 1.94 -7.72
CA THR A 66 12.87 3.27 -8.25
C THR A 66 14.34 3.27 -8.65
N LYS A 67 14.61 3.63 -9.87
CA LYS A 67 15.99 3.70 -10.36
C LYS A 67 16.71 4.89 -9.76
N ARG A 68 17.96 4.69 -9.41
CA ARG A 68 18.83 5.79 -9.01
C ARG A 68 19.21 6.60 -10.25
N ARG A 69 19.18 7.89 -10.10
CA ARG A 69 19.63 8.79 -11.15
C ARG A 69 21.13 9.00 -11.14
#